data_52df034b13c36c4f7af53cdabb8a7030
#
_entry.id   52df034b13c36c4f7af53cdabb8a7030
#
_cell.length_a   1.000
_cell.length_b   1.000
_cell.length_c   1.000
_cell.angle_alpha   90.00
_cell.angle_beta   90.00
_cell.angle_gamma   90.00
#
_symmetry.space_group_name_H-M   'P 1'
#
loop_
_entity.id
_entity.type
_entity.pdbx_description
1 polymer ?
#
loop_
_entity_poly.entity_id
_entity_poly.type
_entity_poly.pdbx_seq_one_letter_code
_entity_poly.pdbx_strand_id
1 'polypeptide(L)'
;MTDFRPICLITGLGEGTGGYTAKRFAKGGYRIAMLARSQERLERYEKELDGSKGYVCDVSNLEHLIETCSKIKKDMGAPEVLIHNAVKGNFVKLLEGKPEWLEENFRINTTSLMYLAHALIPDMVKAKKGVIIVTGNTAAKRGIASTPYFAPTKAAQRILAQSLARDFGPKGV
;
A
#
# COMPACT_ATOMS: atom_id res chain seq x y z
N MET A 1 2.75 -26.23 -12.75
CA MET A 1 1.30 -25.93 -12.64
C MET A 1 1.12 -24.45 -12.39
N THR A 2 0.20 -23.81 -13.11
CA THR A 2 -0.09 -22.38 -12.90
C THR A 2 -0.85 -22.25 -11.58
N ASP A 3 -0.33 -21.41 -10.66
CA ASP A 3 -0.96 -21.16 -9.36
C ASP A 3 -2.09 -20.13 -9.52
N PHE A 4 -3.34 -20.56 -9.39
CA PHE A 4 -4.54 -19.74 -9.59
C PHE A 4 -5.04 -19.05 -8.32
N ARG A 5 -4.33 -19.16 -7.20
CA ARG A 5 -4.72 -18.45 -5.97
C ARG A 5 -4.74 -16.93 -6.18
N PRO A 6 -5.70 -16.21 -5.59
CA PRO A 6 -5.80 -14.76 -5.71
C PRO A 6 -4.55 -14.05 -5.13
N ILE A 7 -4.28 -12.86 -5.61
CA ILE A 7 -3.10 -12.09 -5.23
C ILE A 7 -3.49 -10.91 -4.37
N CYS A 8 -2.81 -10.76 -3.23
CA CYS A 8 -2.85 -9.59 -2.37
C CYS A 8 -1.53 -8.83 -2.47
N LEU A 9 -1.57 -7.59 -2.95
CA LEU A 9 -0.44 -6.68 -2.96
C LEU A 9 -0.39 -5.92 -1.64
N ILE A 10 0.74 -5.95 -0.94
CA ILE A 10 0.95 -5.21 0.32
C ILE A 10 2.14 -4.28 0.19
N THR A 11 1.93 -2.98 0.41
CA THR A 11 3.01 -2.00 0.54
C THR A 11 3.43 -1.81 1.99
N GLY A 12 4.70 -1.50 2.22
CA GLY A 12 5.21 -1.27 3.57
C GLY A 12 5.25 -2.54 4.41
N LEU A 13 5.72 -3.65 3.81
CA LEU A 13 5.97 -4.87 4.55
C LEU A 13 7.04 -4.65 5.62
N GLY A 14 6.67 -4.86 6.88
CA GLY A 14 7.52 -4.77 8.07
C GLY A 14 7.14 -5.81 9.09
N GLU A 15 7.81 -5.83 10.25
CA GLU A 15 7.54 -6.79 11.33
C GLU A 15 6.17 -6.58 12.01
N GLY A 16 5.63 -5.36 11.93
CA GLY A 16 4.34 -5.01 12.52
C GLY A 16 3.15 -5.32 11.60
N THR A 17 2.25 -4.35 11.45
CA THR A 17 0.98 -4.49 10.71
C THR A 17 1.14 -5.12 9.32
N GLY A 18 2.14 -4.69 8.54
CA GLY A 18 2.34 -5.22 7.19
C GLY A 18 2.64 -6.72 7.18
N GLY A 19 3.54 -7.19 8.05
CA GLY A 19 3.90 -8.60 8.14
C GLY A 19 2.77 -9.49 8.69
N TYR A 20 2.10 -9.05 9.76
CA TYR A 20 0.95 -9.79 10.29
C TYR A 20 -0.20 -9.87 9.29
N THR A 21 -0.44 -8.80 8.54
CA THR A 21 -1.44 -8.77 7.47
C THR A 21 -1.07 -9.73 6.33
N ALA A 22 0.20 -9.74 5.91
CA ALA A 22 0.68 -10.69 4.90
C ALA A 22 0.43 -12.15 5.33
N LYS A 23 0.82 -12.51 6.55
CA LYS A 23 0.59 -13.85 7.13
C LYS A 23 -0.92 -14.18 7.19
N ARG A 24 -1.77 -13.20 7.57
CA ARG A 24 -3.22 -13.42 7.65
C ARG A 24 -3.85 -13.68 6.29
N PHE A 25 -3.44 -12.92 5.25
CA PHE A 25 -3.95 -13.13 3.89
C PHE A 25 -3.41 -14.43 3.27
N ALA A 26 -2.13 -14.77 3.48
CA ALA A 26 -1.57 -16.05 3.04
C ALA A 26 -2.31 -17.24 3.65
N LYS A 27 -2.61 -17.19 4.97
CA LYS A 27 -3.47 -18.19 5.64
C LYS A 27 -4.90 -18.23 5.06
N GLY A 28 -5.36 -17.14 4.47
CA GLY A 28 -6.64 -17.03 3.76
C GLY A 28 -6.60 -17.54 2.31
N GLY A 29 -5.50 -18.11 1.87
CA GLY A 29 -5.36 -18.68 0.52
C GLY A 29 -4.86 -17.69 -0.54
N TYR A 30 -4.36 -16.51 -0.16
CA TYR A 30 -3.76 -15.55 -1.08
C TYR A 30 -2.27 -15.79 -1.26
N ARG A 31 -1.76 -15.57 -2.48
CA ARG A 31 -0.35 -15.31 -2.72
C ARG A 31 -0.07 -13.82 -2.46
N ILE A 32 1.02 -13.50 -1.82
CA ILE A 32 1.32 -12.12 -1.42
C ILE A 32 2.40 -11.53 -2.32
N ALA A 33 2.06 -10.45 -3.02
CA ALA A 33 3.05 -9.56 -3.64
C ALA A 33 3.48 -8.53 -2.58
N MET A 34 4.73 -8.59 -2.14
CA MET A 34 5.24 -7.83 -1.00
C MET A 34 6.15 -6.70 -1.45
N LEU A 35 5.84 -5.44 -1.11
CA LEU A 35 6.70 -4.30 -1.38
C LEU A 35 7.35 -3.79 -0.10
N ALA A 36 8.67 -3.74 -0.11
CA ALA A 36 9.50 -3.16 0.96
C ALA A 36 10.84 -2.68 0.41
N ARG A 37 11.55 -1.87 1.20
CA ARG A 37 12.90 -1.39 0.85
C ARG A 37 14.01 -2.39 1.20
N SER A 38 13.76 -3.32 2.13
CA SER A 38 14.74 -4.30 2.61
C SER A 38 14.58 -5.60 1.85
N GLN A 39 15.58 -5.94 1.04
CA GLN A 39 15.70 -7.21 0.31
C GLN A 39 15.70 -8.39 1.29
N GLU A 40 16.54 -8.35 2.34
CA GLU A 40 16.64 -9.40 3.35
C GLU A 40 15.28 -9.75 4.00
N ARG A 41 14.49 -8.69 4.33
CA ARG A 41 13.15 -8.89 4.89
C ARG A 41 12.22 -9.59 3.90
N LEU A 42 12.24 -9.17 2.64
CA LEU A 42 11.43 -9.80 1.60
C LEU A 42 11.76 -11.27 1.42
N GLU A 43 13.05 -11.61 1.34
CA GLU A 43 13.52 -13.00 1.21
C GLU A 43 13.10 -13.89 2.39
N ARG A 44 13.09 -13.34 3.61
CA ARG A 44 12.59 -14.06 4.78
C ARG A 44 11.09 -14.37 4.66
N TYR A 45 10.29 -13.39 4.28
CA TYR A 45 8.85 -13.59 4.10
C TYR A 45 8.52 -14.49 2.91
N GLU A 46 9.31 -14.48 1.82
CA GLU A 46 9.15 -15.43 0.72
C GLU A 46 9.32 -16.88 1.17
N LYS A 47 10.28 -17.14 2.07
CA LYS A 47 10.48 -18.48 2.64
C LYS A 47 9.34 -18.90 3.57
N GLU A 48 8.68 -17.95 4.23
CA GLU A 48 7.59 -18.23 5.17
C GLU A 48 6.21 -18.34 4.49
N LEU A 49 6.01 -17.66 3.35
CA LEU A 49 4.71 -17.49 2.70
C LEU A 49 4.69 -18.13 1.31
N ASP A 50 4.17 -19.35 1.24
CA ASP A 50 4.13 -20.13 0.01
C ASP A 50 3.50 -19.39 -1.19
N GLY A 51 4.19 -19.44 -2.34
CA GLY A 51 3.78 -18.80 -3.60
C GLY A 51 3.81 -17.26 -3.56
N SER A 52 4.33 -16.66 -2.48
CA SER A 52 4.45 -15.21 -2.34
C SER A 52 5.78 -14.70 -2.90
N LYS A 53 5.85 -13.42 -3.28
CA LYS A 53 7.02 -12.82 -3.91
C LYS A 53 7.28 -11.40 -3.40
N GLY A 54 8.55 -11.12 -3.11
CA GLY A 54 9.05 -9.81 -2.70
C GLY A 54 9.50 -8.96 -3.89
N TYR A 55 9.28 -7.66 -3.76
CA TYR A 55 9.74 -6.67 -4.71
C TYR A 55 10.36 -5.52 -3.94
N VAL A 56 11.66 -5.29 -4.15
CA VAL A 56 12.34 -4.13 -3.54
C VAL A 56 11.79 -2.88 -4.19
N CYS A 57 11.07 -2.07 -3.42
CA CYS A 57 10.45 -0.86 -3.92
C CYS A 57 10.35 0.18 -2.79
N ASP A 58 10.83 1.39 -3.06
CA ASP A 58 10.47 2.57 -2.29
C ASP A 58 9.25 3.21 -2.96
N VAL A 59 8.11 3.19 -2.27
CA VAL A 59 6.85 3.74 -2.80
C VAL A 59 6.89 5.26 -3.03
N SER A 60 7.91 5.96 -2.55
CA SER A 60 8.13 7.37 -2.84
C SER A 60 8.72 7.59 -4.24
N ASN A 61 9.37 6.61 -4.83
CA ASN A 61 9.75 6.61 -6.24
C ASN A 61 8.57 6.13 -7.09
N LEU A 62 7.77 7.07 -7.57
CA LEU A 62 6.49 6.79 -8.22
C LEU A 62 6.65 6.11 -9.58
N GLU A 63 7.72 6.38 -10.33
CA GLU A 63 8.04 5.70 -11.59
C GLU A 63 8.36 4.23 -11.34
N HIS A 64 9.30 3.96 -10.45
CA HIS A 64 9.65 2.60 -10.05
C HIS A 64 8.47 1.84 -9.43
N LEU A 65 7.55 2.52 -8.72
CA LEU A 65 6.33 1.92 -8.18
C LEU A 65 5.43 1.40 -9.31
N ILE A 66 5.23 2.16 -10.39
CA ILE A 66 4.44 1.75 -11.56
C ILE A 66 5.10 0.59 -12.31
N GLU A 67 6.42 0.66 -12.52
CA GLU A 67 7.20 -0.44 -13.10
C GLU A 67 7.07 -1.72 -12.27
N THR A 68 7.15 -1.59 -10.93
CA THR A 68 6.97 -2.70 -10.00
C THR A 68 5.57 -3.30 -10.10
N CYS A 69 4.52 -2.48 -10.19
CA CYS A 69 3.15 -2.98 -10.42
C CYS A 69 3.04 -3.77 -11.73
N SER A 70 3.65 -3.27 -12.81
CA SER A 70 3.69 -3.97 -14.10
C SER A 70 4.43 -5.30 -14.01
N LYS A 71 5.55 -5.34 -13.29
CA LYS A 71 6.31 -6.56 -13.03
C LYS A 71 5.51 -7.57 -12.21
N ILE A 72 4.79 -7.14 -11.16
CA ILE A 72 3.92 -8.00 -10.37
C ILE A 72 2.86 -8.66 -11.25
N LYS A 73 2.19 -7.88 -12.09
CA LYS A 73 1.18 -8.41 -13.02
C LYS A 73 1.75 -9.46 -13.97
N LYS A 74 2.96 -9.24 -14.47
CA LYS A 74 3.65 -10.19 -15.35
C LYS A 74 4.06 -11.48 -14.62
N ASP A 75 4.58 -11.35 -13.40
CA ASP A 75 5.18 -12.46 -12.65
C ASP A 75 4.13 -13.31 -11.94
N MET A 76 3.08 -12.68 -11.41
CA MET A 76 2.10 -13.32 -10.53
C MET A 76 0.67 -13.27 -11.07
N GLY A 77 0.33 -12.24 -11.84
CA GLY A 77 -1.01 -11.90 -12.28
C GLY A 77 -1.52 -10.60 -11.65
N ALA A 78 -2.72 -10.16 -12.03
CA ALA A 78 -3.33 -8.95 -11.51
C ALA A 78 -3.76 -9.11 -10.04
N PRO A 79 -3.33 -8.23 -9.11
CA PRO A 79 -3.79 -8.26 -7.73
C PRO A 79 -5.30 -8.02 -7.60
N GLU A 80 -5.99 -8.86 -6.83
CA GLU A 80 -7.39 -8.66 -6.46
C GLU A 80 -7.53 -7.80 -5.19
N VAL A 81 -6.49 -7.75 -4.36
CA VAL A 81 -6.46 -6.96 -3.12
C VAL A 81 -5.23 -6.08 -3.12
N LEU A 82 -5.42 -4.80 -2.82
CA LEU A 82 -4.37 -3.86 -2.47
C LEU A 82 -4.46 -3.51 -1.00
N ILE A 83 -3.38 -3.67 -0.25
CA ILE A 83 -3.24 -3.16 1.11
C ILE A 83 -2.15 -2.09 1.13
N HIS A 84 -2.57 -0.83 1.16
CA HIS A 84 -1.67 0.30 1.28
C HIS A 84 -1.34 0.55 2.75
N ASN A 85 -0.21 -0.02 3.19
CA ASN A 85 0.27 0.07 4.57
C ASN A 85 1.59 0.87 4.69
N ALA A 86 2.23 1.25 3.58
CA ALA A 86 3.40 2.11 3.62
C ALA A 86 3.09 3.45 4.30
N VAL A 87 3.96 3.86 5.20
CA VAL A 87 3.77 5.09 5.98
C VAL A 87 5.11 5.75 6.28
N LYS A 88 5.11 7.10 6.25
CA LYS A 88 6.13 7.96 6.81
C LYS A 88 5.47 9.01 7.70
N GLY A 89 6.09 9.33 8.82
CA GLY A 89 5.60 10.35 9.74
C GLY A 89 6.74 11.01 10.51
N ASN A 90 6.66 12.33 10.66
CA ASN A 90 7.52 13.13 11.52
C ASN A 90 6.64 13.67 12.64
N PHE A 91 6.99 13.32 13.89
CA PHE A 91 6.18 13.59 15.08
C PHE A 91 6.89 14.63 15.96
N VAL A 92 6.87 15.86 15.50
CA VAL A 92 7.48 17.03 16.16
C VAL A 92 6.56 18.23 16.06
N LYS A 93 6.75 19.27 16.88
CA LYS A 93 6.03 20.54 16.74
C LYS A 93 6.46 21.29 15.48
N LEU A 94 5.62 22.21 15.02
CA LEU A 94 5.81 22.91 13.74
C LEU A 94 7.20 23.55 13.58
N LEU A 95 7.66 24.27 14.60
CA LEU A 95 8.96 24.99 14.54
C LEU A 95 10.19 24.10 14.78
N GLU A 96 9.98 22.84 15.15
CA GLU A 96 11.04 21.83 15.35
C GLU A 96 11.31 21.01 14.07
N GLY A 97 10.47 21.15 13.05
CA GLY A 97 10.55 20.39 11.81
C GLY A 97 10.86 21.26 10.60
N LYS A 98 10.76 20.66 9.42
CA LYS A 98 11.02 21.30 8.12
C LYS A 98 9.79 21.17 7.23
N PRO A 99 9.40 22.22 6.46
CA PRO A 99 8.25 22.18 5.56
C PRO A 99 8.28 21.01 4.57
N GLU A 100 9.46 20.64 4.07
CA GLU A 100 9.69 19.56 3.10
C GLU A 100 9.21 18.20 3.61
N TRP A 101 9.19 18.01 4.94
CA TRP A 101 8.69 16.76 5.53
C TRP A 101 7.20 16.52 5.25
N LEU A 102 6.41 17.58 5.06
CA LEU A 102 5.01 17.44 4.69
C LEU A 102 4.90 16.82 3.28
N GLU A 103 5.68 17.31 2.32
CA GLU A 103 5.69 16.78 0.95
C GLU A 103 6.19 15.33 0.90
N GLU A 104 7.26 15.03 1.62
CA GLU A 104 7.79 13.65 1.72
C GLU A 104 6.74 12.69 2.31
N ASN A 105 6.05 13.11 3.36
CA ASN A 105 5.00 12.31 3.98
C ASN A 105 3.78 12.15 3.05
N PHE A 106 3.39 13.21 2.32
CA PHE A 106 2.34 13.14 1.30
C PHE A 106 2.69 12.13 0.22
N ARG A 107 3.93 12.17 -0.27
CA ARG A 107 4.41 11.31 -1.35
C ARG A 107 4.26 9.83 -0.99
N ILE A 108 4.59 9.44 0.26
CA ILE A 108 4.48 8.07 0.74
C ILE A 108 3.06 7.71 1.18
N ASN A 109 2.40 8.58 1.96
CA ASN A 109 1.13 8.23 2.58
C ASN A 109 -0.07 8.33 1.62
N THR A 110 -0.04 9.27 0.67
CA THR A 110 -1.21 9.61 -0.15
C THR A 110 -0.94 9.48 -1.65
N THR A 111 0.14 10.12 -2.15
CA THR A 111 0.42 10.14 -3.59
C THR A 111 0.68 8.74 -4.13
N SER A 112 1.45 7.93 -3.41
CA SER A 112 1.69 6.53 -3.81
C SER A 112 0.41 5.69 -3.87
N LEU A 113 -0.57 5.94 -2.98
CA LEU A 113 -1.89 5.29 -3.05
C LEU A 113 -2.62 5.65 -4.35
N MET A 114 -2.57 6.93 -4.79
CA MET A 114 -3.17 7.35 -6.05
C MET A 114 -2.54 6.60 -7.24
N TYR A 115 -1.21 6.49 -7.28
CA TYR A 115 -0.49 5.77 -8.34
C TYR A 115 -0.80 4.27 -8.34
N LEU A 116 -0.88 3.65 -7.17
CA LEU A 116 -1.29 2.25 -7.04
C LEU A 116 -2.73 2.04 -7.51
N ALA A 117 -3.64 2.95 -7.16
CA ALA A 117 -5.03 2.90 -7.61
C ALA A 117 -5.12 2.96 -9.13
N HIS A 118 -4.44 3.91 -9.78
CA HIS A 118 -4.35 4.00 -11.24
C HIS A 118 -3.79 2.72 -11.89
N ALA A 119 -2.79 2.12 -11.27
CA ALA A 119 -2.17 0.91 -11.79
C ALA A 119 -3.05 -0.35 -11.68
N LEU A 120 -3.88 -0.46 -10.63
CA LEU A 120 -4.54 -1.72 -10.27
C LEU A 120 -6.05 -1.72 -10.53
N ILE A 121 -6.75 -0.60 -10.33
CA ILE A 121 -8.20 -0.51 -10.46
C ILE A 121 -8.70 -0.94 -11.85
N PRO A 122 -8.06 -0.63 -12.98
CA PRO A 122 -8.56 -1.05 -14.29
C PRO A 122 -8.76 -2.58 -14.40
N ASP A 123 -7.83 -3.36 -13.85
CA ASP A 123 -7.94 -4.83 -13.85
C ASP A 123 -9.03 -5.31 -12.90
N MET A 124 -9.15 -4.69 -11.72
CA MET A 124 -10.21 -5.00 -10.74
C MET A 124 -11.60 -4.71 -11.31
N VAL A 125 -11.80 -3.58 -11.98
CA VAL A 125 -13.07 -3.21 -12.64
C VAL A 125 -13.39 -4.19 -13.77
N LYS A 126 -12.40 -4.55 -14.60
CA LYS A 126 -12.59 -5.55 -15.66
C LYS A 126 -13.02 -6.91 -15.10
N ALA A 127 -12.43 -7.31 -13.97
CA ALA A 127 -12.80 -8.55 -13.27
C ALA A 127 -14.10 -8.42 -12.46
N LYS A 128 -14.66 -7.22 -12.28
CA LYS A 128 -15.76 -6.89 -11.35
C LYS A 128 -15.49 -7.40 -9.92
N LYS A 129 -14.24 -7.38 -9.53
CA LYS A 129 -13.76 -7.93 -8.26
C LYS A 129 -12.48 -7.23 -7.84
N GLY A 130 -12.52 -6.52 -6.74
CA GLY A 130 -11.35 -5.86 -6.18
C GLY A 130 -11.60 -5.36 -4.76
N VAL A 131 -10.52 -5.20 -3.98
CA VAL A 131 -10.58 -4.60 -2.66
C VAL A 131 -9.35 -3.72 -2.44
N ILE A 132 -9.57 -2.49 -1.99
CA ILE A 132 -8.49 -1.58 -1.56
C ILE A 132 -8.62 -1.32 -0.08
N ILE A 133 -7.64 -1.76 0.68
CA ILE A 133 -7.53 -1.53 2.13
C ILE A 133 -6.42 -0.51 2.38
N VAL A 134 -6.72 0.50 3.19
CA VAL A 134 -5.78 1.55 3.54
C VAL A 134 -5.57 1.57 5.05
N THR A 135 -4.34 1.41 5.50
CA THR A 135 -4.02 1.51 6.93
C THR A 135 -4.19 2.95 7.40
N GLY A 136 -5.28 3.18 8.13
CA GLY A 136 -5.64 4.48 8.70
C GLY A 136 -4.84 4.84 9.95
N ASN A 137 -5.16 6.01 10.52
CA ASN A 137 -4.65 6.48 11.80
C ASN A 137 -5.63 7.47 12.41
N THR A 138 -5.65 7.62 13.74
CA THR A 138 -6.49 8.62 14.42
C THR A 138 -6.18 10.05 13.99
N ALA A 139 -4.94 10.34 13.59
CA ALA A 139 -4.54 11.62 13.01
C ALA A 139 -5.29 11.97 11.71
N ALA A 140 -5.90 11.00 11.02
CA ALA A 140 -6.77 11.25 9.87
C ALA A 140 -8.09 11.97 10.24
N LYS A 141 -8.42 12.05 11.53
CA LYS A 141 -9.63 12.69 12.06
C LYS A 141 -9.34 13.92 12.91
N ARG A 142 -8.12 14.04 13.46
CA ARG A 142 -7.71 15.17 14.30
C ARG A 142 -6.20 15.37 14.25
N GLY A 143 -5.76 16.62 14.14
CA GLY A 143 -4.37 17.01 14.36
C GLY A 143 -4.11 17.24 15.86
N ILE A 144 -2.87 17.00 16.27
CA ILE A 144 -2.33 17.42 17.58
C ILE A 144 -1.02 18.18 17.35
N ALA A 145 -0.51 18.85 18.39
CA ALA A 145 0.66 19.74 18.27
C ALA A 145 1.91 19.06 17.66
N SER A 146 2.07 17.75 17.87
CA SER A 146 3.22 16.97 17.35
C SER A 146 2.97 16.30 15.99
N THR A 147 1.87 16.60 15.29
CA THR A 147 1.54 15.94 14.02
C THR A 147 1.28 16.88 12.84
N PRO A 148 1.87 18.11 12.77
CA PRO A 148 1.60 19.04 11.68
C PRO A 148 2.07 18.50 10.32
N TYR A 149 3.09 17.68 10.27
CA TYR A 149 3.63 17.06 9.04
C TYR A 149 2.98 15.72 8.71
N PHE A 150 2.26 15.10 9.63
CA PHE A 150 1.69 13.76 9.47
C PHE A 150 0.17 13.77 9.30
N ALA A 151 -0.55 14.45 10.20
CA ALA A 151 -2.02 14.42 10.24
C ALA A 151 -2.67 14.87 8.91
N PRO A 152 -2.21 15.96 8.23
CA PRO A 152 -2.77 16.36 6.94
C PRO A 152 -2.70 15.25 5.88
N THR A 153 -1.58 14.50 5.86
CA THR A 153 -1.38 13.43 4.88
C THR A 153 -2.32 12.24 5.14
N LYS A 154 -2.57 11.90 6.40
CA LYS A 154 -3.51 10.84 6.77
C LYS A 154 -4.97 11.24 6.55
N ALA A 155 -5.31 12.51 6.74
CA ALA A 155 -6.62 13.05 6.40
C ALA A 155 -6.86 12.99 4.88
N ALA A 156 -5.88 13.44 4.08
CA ALA A 156 -5.93 13.36 2.63
C ALA A 156 -6.05 11.91 2.14
N GLN A 157 -5.26 10.98 2.69
CA GLN A 157 -5.33 9.56 2.38
C GLN A 157 -6.74 8.98 2.64
N ARG A 158 -7.35 9.35 3.78
CA ARG A 158 -8.71 8.93 4.13
C ARG A 158 -9.75 9.46 3.13
N ILE A 159 -9.66 10.73 2.75
CA ILE A 159 -10.60 11.33 1.79
C ILE A 159 -10.40 10.73 0.40
N LEU A 160 -9.16 10.49 -0.04
CA LEU A 160 -8.87 9.78 -1.28
C LEU A 160 -9.53 8.39 -1.30
N ALA A 161 -9.36 7.60 -0.24
CA ALA A 161 -9.99 6.28 -0.14
C ALA A 161 -11.53 6.35 -0.23
N GLN A 162 -12.15 7.37 0.36
CA GLN A 162 -13.60 7.59 0.24
C GLN A 162 -14.03 7.93 -1.20
N SER A 163 -13.24 8.73 -1.93
CA SER A 163 -13.52 9.07 -3.33
C SER A 163 -13.43 7.83 -4.21
N LEU A 164 -12.37 7.02 -4.03
CA LEU A 164 -12.21 5.75 -4.74
C LEU A 164 -13.39 4.80 -4.47
N ALA A 165 -13.81 4.66 -3.21
CA ALA A 165 -14.94 3.79 -2.85
C ALA A 165 -16.27 4.23 -3.51
N ARG A 166 -16.52 5.55 -3.64
CA ARG A 166 -17.73 6.07 -4.30
C ARG A 166 -17.72 5.86 -5.81
N ASP A 167 -16.57 6.03 -6.46
CA ASP A 167 -16.44 5.85 -7.91
C ASP A 167 -16.44 4.37 -8.31
N PHE A 168 -15.69 3.54 -7.59
CA PHE A 168 -15.44 2.16 -7.99
C PHE A 168 -16.24 1.10 -7.24
N GLY A 169 -16.88 1.42 -6.12
CA GLY A 169 -17.79 0.52 -5.42
C GLY A 169 -18.92 -0.01 -6.31
N PRO A 170 -19.63 0.81 -7.10
CA PRO A 170 -20.63 0.32 -8.05
C PRO A 170 -20.06 -0.54 -9.19
N LYS A 171 -18.74 -0.51 -9.38
CA LYS A 171 -18.01 -1.28 -10.41
C LYS A 171 -17.37 -2.56 -9.87
N GLY A 172 -17.62 -2.89 -8.59
CA GLY A 172 -17.13 -4.11 -7.93
C GLY A 172 -15.75 -3.98 -7.26
N VAL A 173 -15.31 -2.75 -6.88
CA VAL A 173 -14.03 -2.52 -6.19
C VAL A 173 -14.23 -1.82 -4.86
#